data_45cba1f0af61ef44773784ddbfb1ca30
#
_entry.id   45cba1f0af61ef44773784ddbfb1ca30
#
_cell.length_a   1.000
_cell.length_b   1.000
_cell.length_c   1.000
_cell.angle_alpha   90.00
_cell.angle_beta   90.00
_cell.angle_gamma   90.00
#
_symmetry.space_group_name_H-M   'P 1'
#
loop_
_entity.id
_entity.type
_entity.pdbx_description
1 polymer ?
#
loop_
_entity_poly.entity_id
_entity_poly.type
_entity_poly.pdbx_seq_one_letter_code
_entity_poly.pdbx_strand_id
1 'polypeptide(L)'
;MEVILSKSNEKIKYAVKLRESASFRKKEEKFFLESARLIKDAALSGAEIEMLFVTEDANEKYREYIEVILKSTKKAFLISSEIAEKLADTKTTQGVFAVLNMLDKFANISKIKYYGKYVALEEISNPSNFGAICRTA
;
A
#
# COMPACT_ATOMS: atom_id res chain seq x y z
N MET A 1 -14.63 5.75 10.80
CA MET A 1 -13.52 6.46 10.12
C MET A 1 -13.57 7.94 10.48
N GLU A 2 -12.40 8.54 10.71
CA GLU A 2 -12.24 9.99 10.90
C GLU A 2 -12.31 10.70 9.54
N VAL A 3 -12.85 11.93 9.46
CA VAL A 3 -12.98 12.67 8.20
C VAL A 3 -11.80 13.64 8.03
N ILE A 4 -11.14 13.63 6.88
CA ILE A 4 -10.13 14.61 6.49
C ILE A 4 -10.70 15.51 5.40
N LEU A 5 -10.79 16.82 5.68
CA LEU A 5 -11.35 17.81 4.77
C LEU A 5 -10.30 18.65 4.02
N SER A 6 -9.06 18.65 4.47
CA SER A 6 -8.02 19.52 3.90
C SER A 6 -6.92 18.77 3.15
N LYS A 7 -6.65 19.21 1.91
CA LYS A 7 -5.49 18.77 1.12
C LYS A 7 -4.13 19.07 1.80
N SER A 8 -4.11 20.02 2.75
CA SER A 8 -2.91 20.39 3.50
C SER A 8 -2.72 19.60 4.80
N ASN A 9 -3.61 18.64 5.10
CA ASN A 9 -3.49 17.77 6.26
C ASN A 9 -2.15 17.01 6.22
N GLU A 10 -1.47 16.93 7.36
CA GLU A 10 -0.12 16.33 7.46
C GLU A 10 -0.11 14.84 7.08
N LYS A 11 -1.20 14.10 7.34
CA LYS A 11 -1.31 12.69 6.92
C LYS A 11 -1.37 12.56 5.39
N ILE A 12 -2.04 13.50 4.72
CA ILE A 12 -2.11 13.54 3.25
C ILE A 12 -0.75 13.89 2.65
N LYS A 13 -0.08 14.92 3.17
CA LYS A 13 1.29 15.28 2.75
C LYS A 13 2.26 14.12 2.94
N TYR A 14 2.15 13.44 4.07
CA TYR A 14 2.96 12.26 4.38
C TYR A 14 2.77 11.13 3.37
N ALA A 15 1.50 10.79 3.06
CA ALA A 15 1.16 9.75 2.08
C ALA A 15 1.66 10.12 0.66
N VAL A 16 1.48 11.38 0.23
CA VAL A 16 2.03 11.88 -1.04
C VAL A 16 3.56 11.73 -1.08
N LYS A 17 4.25 12.09 0.00
CA LYS A 17 5.71 11.98 0.06
C LYS A 17 6.20 10.53 0.00
N LEU A 18 5.47 9.59 0.61
CA LEU A 18 5.75 8.16 0.46
C LEU A 18 5.55 7.69 -0.97
N ARG A 19 4.51 8.15 -1.67
CA ARG A 19 4.29 7.86 -3.09
C ARG A 19 5.46 8.35 -3.95
N GLU A 20 5.90 9.58 -3.76
CA GLU A 20 6.85 10.27 -4.64
C GLU A 20 8.33 9.94 -4.37
N SER A 21 8.70 9.60 -3.14
CA SER A 21 10.12 9.50 -2.74
C SER A 21 10.51 8.11 -2.26
N ALA A 22 11.34 7.41 -3.06
CA ALA A 22 11.90 6.12 -2.69
C ALA A 22 12.81 6.21 -1.44
N SER A 23 13.61 7.28 -1.32
CA SER A 23 14.46 7.51 -0.14
C SER A 23 13.63 7.72 1.12
N PHE A 24 12.48 8.41 1.00
CA PHE A 24 11.56 8.62 2.11
C PHE A 24 10.88 7.31 2.52
N ARG A 25 10.43 6.48 1.56
CA ARG A 25 9.91 5.15 1.85
C ARG A 25 10.91 4.30 2.64
N LYS A 26 12.17 4.28 2.19
CA LYS A 26 13.25 3.54 2.87
C LYS A 26 13.50 4.04 4.28
N LYS A 27 13.52 5.37 4.48
CA LYS A 27 13.72 6.01 5.79
C LYS A 27 12.60 5.68 6.77
N GLU A 28 11.35 5.77 6.30
CA GLU A 28 10.15 5.55 7.12
C GLU A 28 9.80 4.06 7.26
N GLU A 29 10.47 3.18 6.52
CA GLU A 29 10.15 1.75 6.40
C GLU A 29 8.67 1.50 6.06
N LYS A 30 8.11 2.35 5.20
CA LYS A 30 6.71 2.32 4.78
C LYS A 30 6.59 2.50 3.29
N PHE A 31 5.47 2.04 2.74
CA PHE A 31 5.13 2.24 1.33
C PHE A 31 3.66 2.61 1.17
N PHE A 32 3.35 3.11 -0.01
CA PHE A 32 2.02 3.57 -0.39
C PHE A 32 1.43 2.61 -1.43
N LEU A 33 0.15 2.26 -1.28
CA LEU A 33 -0.63 1.51 -2.26
C LEU A 33 -1.86 2.28 -2.68
N GLU A 34 -2.18 2.20 -3.97
CA GLU A 34 -3.45 2.60 -4.56
C GLU A 34 -4.11 1.36 -5.17
N SER A 35 -5.30 1.03 -4.84
CA SER A 35 -6.22 0.02 -5.35
C SER A 35 -6.85 -0.79 -4.21
N ALA A 36 -8.17 -0.85 -4.21
CA ALA A 36 -8.95 -1.62 -3.24
C ALA A 36 -8.55 -3.11 -3.22
N ARG A 37 -8.31 -3.70 -4.40
CA ARG A 37 -7.90 -5.10 -4.52
C ARG A 37 -6.51 -5.36 -3.94
N LEU A 38 -5.52 -4.55 -4.33
CA LEU A 38 -4.14 -4.75 -3.85
C LEU A 38 -4.04 -4.57 -2.33
N ILE A 39 -4.76 -3.58 -1.78
CA ILE A 39 -4.77 -3.32 -0.34
C ILE A 39 -5.46 -4.46 0.40
N LYS A 40 -6.56 -5.03 -0.16
CA LYS A 40 -7.20 -6.21 0.40
C LYS A 40 -6.26 -7.42 0.38
N ASP A 41 -5.58 -7.68 -0.73
CA ASP A 41 -4.65 -8.80 -0.86
C ASP A 41 -3.48 -8.65 0.12
N ALA A 42 -2.96 -7.43 0.32
CA ALA A 42 -1.96 -7.13 1.35
C ALA A 42 -2.48 -7.41 2.77
N ALA A 43 -3.71 -6.98 3.09
CA ALA A 43 -4.34 -7.25 4.38
C ALA A 43 -4.48 -8.75 4.65
N LEU A 44 -4.95 -9.52 3.65
CA LEU A 44 -5.08 -10.98 3.74
C LEU A 44 -3.72 -11.69 3.88
N SER A 45 -2.66 -11.10 3.37
CA SER A 45 -1.27 -11.59 3.52
C SER A 45 -0.64 -11.22 4.86
N GLY A 46 -1.39 -10.61 5.77
CA GLY A 46 -0.92 -10.22 7.10
C GLY A 46 -0.13 -8.90 7.14
N ALA A 47 -0.19 -8.10 6.07
CA ALA A 47 0.44 -6.78 6.08
C ALA A 47 -0.29 -5.82 7.02
N GLU A 48 0.47 -5.09 7.82
CA GLU A 48 -0.04 -4.11 8.75
C GLU A 48 -0.31 -2.78 8.04
N ILE A 49 -1.57 -2.35 8.02
CA ILE A 49 -2.00 -1.09 7.41
C ILE A 49 -2.01 0.01 8.47
N GLU A 50 -1.09 0.93 8.34
CA GLU A 50 -0.95 2.07 9.28
C GLU A 50 -2.08 3.08 9.08
N MET A 51 -2.35 3.44 7.82
CA MET A 51 -3.40 4.38 7.44
C MET A 51 -4.13 3.90 6.20
N LEU A 52 -5.45 3.99 6.22
CA LEU A 52 -6.35 3.77 5.08
C LEU A 52 -7.06 5.09 4.77
N PHE A 53 -7.11 5.48 3.50
CA PHE A 53 -7.86 6.63 3.00
C PHE A 53 -8.86 6.15 1.96
N VAL A 54 -10.13 6.52 2.11
CA VAL A 54 -11.21 6.04 1.25
C VAL A 54 -12.15 7.20 0.95
N THR A 55 -12.59 7.34 -0.32
CA THR A 55 -13.70 8.22 -0.66
C THR A 55 -15.04 7.59 -0.28
N GLU A 56 -16.09 8.38 -0.12
CA GLU A 56 -17.43 7.88 0.21
C GLU A 56 -17.94 6.92 -0.87
N ASP A 57 -17.82 7.28 -2.15
CA ASP A 57 -18.19 6.44 -3.28
C ASP A 57 -17.41 5.11 -3.30
N ALA A 58 -16.11 5.17 -3.01
CA ALA A 58 -15.29 3.97 -2.97
C ALA A 58 -15.65 3.07 -1.77
N ASN A 59 -16.00 3.66 -0.64
CA ASN A 59 -16.44 2.91 0.54
C ASN A 59 -17.73 2.12 0.28
N GLU A 60 -18.65 2.69 -0.48
CA GLU A 60 -19.87 1.98 -0.90
C GLU A 60 -19.55 0.92 -1.96
N LYS A 61 -18.85 1.32 -3.03
CA LYS A 61 -18.55 0.46 -4.17
C LYS A 61 -17.71 -0.76 -3.83
N TYR A 62 -16.73 -0.61 -2.93
CA TYR A 62 -15.79 -1.67 -2.53
C TYR A 62 -16.03 -2.14 -1.09
N ARG A 63 -17.26 -2.06 -0.60
CA ARG A 63 -17.63 -2.36 0.79
C ARG A 63 -17.03 -3.65 1.32
N GLU A 64 -17.21 -4.75 0.60
CA GLU A 64 -16.68 -6.06 1.00
C GLU A 64 -15.15 -6.07 1.15
N TYR A 65 -14.43 -5.33 0.30
CA TYR A 65 -12.97 -5.22 0.39
C TYR A 65 -12.58 -4.34 1.58
N ILE A 66 -13.28 -3.23 1.77
CA ILE A 66 -13.00 -2.29 2.86
C ILE A 66 -13.23 -2.96 4.23
N GLU A 67 -14.28 -3.76 4.38
CA GLU A 67 -14.53 -4.53 5.61
C GLU A 67 -13.37 -5.50 5.95
N VAL A 68 -12.77 -6.14 4.95
CA VAL A 68 -11.58 -6.99 5.15
C VAL A 68 -10.36 -6.14 5.53
N ILE A 69 -10.13 -5.04 4.79
CA ILE A 69 -9.00 -4.14 4.98
C ILE A 69 -9.00 -3.53 6.39
N LEU A 70 -10.18 -3.11 6.88
CA LEU A 70 -10.32 -2.48 8.19
C LEU A 70 -9.87 -3.37 9.35
N LYS A 71 -9.96 -4.70 9.21
CA LYS A 71 -9.49 -5.65 10.25
C LYS A 71 -7.97 -5.57 10.50
N SER A 72 -7.21 -5.13 9.50
CA SER A 72 -5.75 -4.98 9.56
C SER A 72 -5.29 -3.52 9.61
N THR A 73 -6.24 -2.57 9.76
CA THR A 73 -5.99 -1.12 9.67
C THR A 73 -5.98 -0.48 11.06
N LYS A 74 -4.90 0.28 11.36
CA LYS A 74 -4.80 1.04 12.61
C LYS A 74 -5.65 2.31 12.60
N LYS A 75 -5.62 3.06 11.49
CA LYS A 75 -6.35 4.33 11.35
C LYS A 75 -7.00 4.41 9.97
N ALA A 76 -8.29 4.70 9.92
CA ALA A 76 -9.04 4.83 8.68
C ALA A 76 -9.70 6.21 8.56
N PHE A 77 -9.61 6.80 7.36
CA PHE A 77 -10.04 8.16 7.06
C PHE A 77 -10.97 8.17 5.84
N LEU A 78 -12.07 8.91 5.96
CA LEU A 78 -12.87 9.35 4.82
C LEU A 78 -12.27 10.64 4.26
N ILE A 79 -12.14 10.67 2.93
CA ILE A 79 -11.55 11.79 2.19
C ILE A 79 -12.46 12.22 1.03
N SER A 80 -12.35 13.48 0.63
CA SER A 80 -13.04 14.00 -0.55
C SER A 80 -12.39 13.51 -1.85
N SER A 81 -13.12 13.56 -2.97
CA SER A 81 -12.60 13.26 -4.32
C SER A 81 -11.39 14.13 -4.67
N GLU A 82 -11.39 15.39 -4.25
CA GLU A 82 -10.25 16.29 -4.49
C GLU A 82 -8.97 15.86 -3.72
N ILE A 83 -9.10 15.27 -2.54
CA ILE A 83 -7.97 14.71 -1.79
C ILE A 83 -7.53 13.42 -2.46
N ALA A 84 -8.47 12.59 -2.93
CA ALA A 84 -8.17 11.38 -3.67
C ALA A 84 -7.37 11.67 -4.96
N GLU A 85 -7.74 12.68 -5.73
CA GLU A 85 -6.96 13.13 -6.89
C GLU A 85 -5.52 13.53 -6.53
N LYS A 86 -5.32 14.17 -5.38
CA LYS A 86 -3.98 14.51 -4.89
C LYS A 86 -3.17 13.28 -4.47
N LEU A 87 -3.81 12.25 -3.93
CA LEU A 87 -3.17 11.00 -3.53
C LEU A 87 -2.91 10.07 -4.72
N ALA A 88 -3.69 10.18 -5.79
CA ALA A 88 -3.60 9.30 -6.95
C ALA A 88 -2.29 9.45 -7.71
N ASP A 89 -1.78 8.32 -8.19
CA ASP A 89 -0.70 8.22 -9.18
C ASP A 89 -1.26 7.95 -10.59
N THR A 90 -2.52 7.52 -10.66
CA THR A 90 -3.24 7.18 -11.89
C THR A 90 -4.22 8.28 -12.29
N LYS A 91 -4.48 8.42 -13.60
CA LYS A 91 -5.46 9.40 -14.13
C LYS A 91 -6.89 9.14 -13.65
N THR A 92 -7.23 7.87 -13.39
CA THR A 92 -8.53 7.43 -12.87
C THR A 92 -8.31 6.63 -11.62
N THR A 93 -8.53 7.26 -10.47
CA THR A 93 -8.35 6.60 -9.17
C THR A 93 -9.58 5.78 -8.77
N GLN A 94 -9.34 4.69 -8.03
CA GLN A 94 -10.41 3.94 -7.37
C GLN A 94 -10.87 4.58 -6.05
N GLY A 95 -10.20 5.63 -5.57
CA GLY A 95 -10.51 6.30 -4.32
C GLY A 95 -10.17 5.50 -3.06
N VAL A 96 -9.29 4.50 -3.17
CA VAL A 96 -8.83 3.68 -2.02
C VAL A 96 -7.30 3.67 -2.00
N PHE A 97 -6.73 4.15 -0.90
CA PHE A 97 -5.29 4.29 -0.70
C PHE A 97 -4.88 3.81 0.68
N ALA A 98 -3.68 3.28 0.79
CA ALA A 98 -3.14 2.86 2.07
C ALA A 98 -1.66 3.17 2.23
N VAL A 99 -1.26 3.41 3.47
CA VAL A 99 0.12 3.41 3.93
C VAL A 99 0.34 2.15 4.74
N LEU A 100 1.34 1.35 4.34
CA LEU A 100 1.67 0.08 4.96
C LEU A 100 3.12 0.08 5.46
N ASN A 101 3.39 -0.74 6.46
CA ASN A 101 4.75 -1.03 6.88
C ASN A 101 5.44 -1.93 5.85
N MET A 102 6.73 -1.71 5.57
CA MET A 102 7.51 -2.60 4.70
C MET A 102 7.56 -4.02 5.26
N LEU A 103 7.44 -4.99 4.39
CA LEU A 103 7.46 -6.42 4.74
C LEU A 103 8.88 -6.99 4.78
N ASP A 104 9.79 -6.37 4.04
CA ASP A 104 11.19 -6.79 3.83
C ASP A 104 12.18 -6.19 4.85
N LYS A 105 11.69 -5.88 6.06
CA LYS A 105 12.49 -5.25 7.13
C LYS A 105 13.77 -6.01 7.49
N PHE A 106 13.85 -7.28 7.10
CA PHE A 106 15.01 -8.13 7.39
C PHE A 106 15.34 -9.03 6.19
N ALA A 107 16.25 -8.58 5.35
CA ALA A 107 16.97 -9.46 4.43
C ALA A 107 17.80 -10.45 5.28
N ASN A 108 17.19 -11.53 5.71
CA ASN A 108 17.79 -12.46 6.67
C ASN A 108 18.40 -13.62 5.90
N ILE A 109 19.64 -13.44 5.41
CA ILE A 109 20.46 -14.51 4.82
C ILE A 109 20.51 -15.72 5.78
N SER A 110 20.48 -15.50 7.09
CA SER A 110 20.44 -16.56 8.09
C SER A 110 19.17 -17.44 8.07
N LYS A 111 18.09 -17.00 7.42
CA LYS A 111 16.87 -17.81 7.22
C LYS A 111 16.94 -18.72 5.99
N ILE A 112 17.98 -18.61 5.16
CA ILE A 112 18.18 -19.49 4.01
C ILE A 112 18.53 -20.89 4.55
N LYS A 113 17.69 -21.88 4.19
CA LYS A 113 17.89 -23.26 4.60
C LYS A 113 18.68 -24.00 3.51
N TYR A 114 19.65 -24.82 3.90
CA TYR A 114 20.49 -25.56 2.97
C TYR A 114 19.70 -26.41 1.95
N TYR A 115 18.53 -26.90 2.32
CA TYR A 115 17.66 -27.73 1.45
C TYR A 115 16.49 -26.93 0.84
N GLY A 116 16.52 -25.62 0.91
CA GLY A 116 15.49 -24.75 0.31
C GLY A 116 15.68 -24.62 -1.21
N LYS A 117 14.59 -24.34 -1.94
CA LYS A 117 14.64 -23.88 -3.32
C LYS A 117 14.54 -22.35 -3.30
N TYR A 118 15.45 -21.71 -4.03
CA TYR A 118 15.55 -20.25 -4.04
C TYR A 118 15.70 -19.74 -5.46
N VAL A 119 15.15 -18.58 -5.75
CA VAL A 119 15.34 -17.85 -6.99
C VAL A 119 16.12 -16.58 -6.66
N ALA A 120 17.29 -16.42 -7.23
CA ALA A 120 18.06 -15.19 -7.16
C ALA A 120 17.78 -14.35 -8.41
N LEU A 121 17.45 -13.09 -8.20
CA LEU A 121 17.16 -12.14 -9.28
C LEU A 121 18.16 -10.98 -9.19
N GLU A 122 18.82 -10.69 -10.31
CA GLU A 122 19.79 -9.61 -10.43
C GLU A 122 19.32 -8.61 -11.49
N GLU A 123 19.44 -7.31 -11.20
CA GLU A 123 19.16 -6.20 -12.12
C GLU A 123 17.74 -6.21 -12.74
N ILE A 124 16.74 -6.71 -12.02
CA ILE A 124 15.34 -6.67 -12.46
C ILE A 124 14.80 -5.24 -12.32
N SER A 125 14.81 -4.49 -13.40
CA SER A 125 14.34 -3.10 -13.44
C SER A 125 12.83 -2.95 -13.71
N ASN A 126 12.19 -3.96 -14.32
CA ASN A 126 10.78 -3.91 -14.69
C ASN A 126 9.90 -4.56 -13.59
N PRO A 127 9.03 -3.77 -12.90
CA PRO A 127 8.15 -4.31 -11.85
C PRO A 127 7.19 -5.41 -12.33
N SER A 128 6.75 -5.35 -13.60
CA SER A 128 5.86 -6.38 -14.17
C SER A 128 6.56 -7.72 -14.31
N ASN A 129 7.84 -7.72 -14.73
CA ASN A 129 8.66 -8.93 -14.83
C ASN A 129 8.90 -9.51 -13.42
N PHE A 130 9.25 -8.67 -12.45
CA PHE A 130 9.40 -9.09 -11.07
C PHE A 130 8.13 -9.75 -10.52
N GLY A 131 6.97 -9.08 -10.70
CA GLY A 131 5.69 -9.63 -10.28
C GLY A 131 5.29 -10.93 -10.99
N ALA A 132 5.64 -11.10 -12.27
CA ALA A 132 5.42 -12.35 -13.00
C ALA A 132 6.25 -13.50 -12.41
N ILE A 133 7.53 -13.27 -12.15
CA ILE A 133 8.42 -14.25 -11.54
C ILE A 133 7.92 -14.66 -10.15
N CYS A 134 7.58 -13.69 -9.28
CA CYS A 134 7.06 -13.96 -7.95
C CYS A 134 5.76 -14.79 -7.94
N ARG A 135 4.93 -14.69 -9.00
CA ARG A 135 3.71 -15.50 -9.12
C ARG A 135 3.95 -16.93 -9.61
N THR A 136 5.10 -17.18 -10.23
CA THR A 136 5.43 -18.46 -10.87
C THR A 136 6.38 -19.31 -10.00
N ALA A 137 7.14 -18.66 -9.14
CA ALA A 137 8.06 -19.32 -8.21
C ALA A 137 7.33 -19.92 -7.01
#